data_9b9d875c90681743309e667bee8dfb59
#
_entry.id   9b9d875c90681743309e667bee8dfb59
#
_cell.length_a   1.000
_cell.length_b   1.000
_cell.length_c   1.000
_cell.angle_alpha   90.00
_cell.angle_beta   90.00
_cell.angle_gamma   90.00
#
_symmetry.space_group_name_H-M   'P 1'
#
loop_
_entity.id
_entity.type
_entity.pdbx_description
1 polymer ?
#
loop_
_entity_poly.entity_id
_entity_poly.type
_entity_poly.pdbx_seq_one_letter_code
_entity_poly.pdbx_strand_id
1 'polypeptide(L)'
;MTPQIDAILKNIRAADKGLLAVSEEDGRFLRVLVAMRSAKSVLEIGAASGYSGIWLGLGARESRGRVVSIEYDPQRAKEAADNIQKAGLTDVVRVIHGDAFAEIPKLQGTFDLVFLDAWKPDYKRFFDLVYPRLDPGGVFLAHNVINKASEMEPFLKTIQAHPGLFTSVVSPGSEGMSVSYKLR
;
A
#
# COMPACT_ATOMS: atom_id res chain seq x y z
N MET A 1 7.76 -6.46 -16.75
CA MET A 1 8.40 -7.04 -15.56
C MET A 1 9.58 -7.87 -16.04
N THR A 2 10.75 -7.74 -15.42
CA THR A 2 11.92 -8.54 -15.80
C THR A 2 11.85 -9.94 -15.18
N PRO A 3 12.50 -10.97 -15.78
CA PRO A 3 12.56 -12.31 -15.17
C PRO A 3 13.15 -12.31 -13.76
N GLN A 4 14.10 -11.42 -13.48
CA GLN A 4 14.69 -11.26 -12.14
C GLN A 4 13.65 -10.82 -11.10
N ILE A 5 12.83 -9.81 -11.42
CA ILE A 5 11.78 -9.31 -10.49
C ILE A 5 10.72 -10.39 -10.28
N ASP A 6 10.32 -11.10 -11.33
CA ASP A 6 9.38 -12.23 -11.23
C ASP A 6 9.89 -13.32 -10.28
N ALA A 7 11.18 -13.69 -10.40
CA ALA A 7 11.80 -14.66 -9.50
C ALA A 7 11.83 -14.17 -8.04
N ILE A 8 12.11 -12.89 -7.79
CA ILE A 8 12.10 -12.30 -6.45
C ILE A 8 10.69 -12.37 -5.84
N LEU A 9 9.67 -11.96 -6.58
CA LEU A 9 8.28 -12.00 -6.13
C LEU A 9 7.83 -13.42 -5.80
N LYS A 10 8.16 -14.41 -6.64
CA LYS A 10 7.88 -15.84 -6.39
C LYS A 10 8.57 -16.33 -5.13
N ASN A 11 9.84 -15.96 -4.92
CA ASN A 11 10.60 -16.36 -3.73
C ASN A 11 10.03 -15.76 -2.45
N ILE A 12 9.60 -14.48 -2.46
CA ILE A 12 8.95 -13.85 -1.32
C ILE A 12 7.68 -14.62 -0.96
N ARG A 13 6.81 -14.90 -1.93
CA ARG A 13 5.57 -15.65 -1.67
C ARG A 13 5.82 -17.08 -1.19
N ALA A 14 6.81 -17.76 -1.74
CA ALA A 14 7.17 -19.12 -1.30
C ALA A 14 7.72 -19.16 0.15
N ALA A 15 8.37 -18.09 0.59
CA ALA A 15 8.89 -17.94 1.95
C ALA A 15 7.84 -17.43 2.96
N ASP A 16 6.73 -16.84 2.49
CA ASP A 16 5.70 -16.20 3.32
C ASP A 16 4.79 -17.22 4.00
N LYS A 17 5.30 -17.81 5.10
CA LYS A 17 4.52 -18.75 5.93
C LYS A 17 3.38 -18.07 6.70
N GLY A 18 3.44 -16.76 6.89
CA GLY A 18 2.45 -15.96 7.60
C GLY A 18 1.29 -15.50 6.73
N LEU A 19 1.34 -15.74 5.41
CA LEU A 19 0.38 -15.26 4.42
C LEU A 19 0.12 -13.75 4.53
N LEU A 20 1.21 -12.98 4.71
CA LEU A 20 1.16 -11.52 4.86
C LEU A 20 1.32 -10.78 3.52
N ALA A 21 1.89 -11.45 2.51
CA ALA A 21 2.01 -10.87 1.19
C ALA A 21 0.64 -10.88 0.48
N VAL A 22 0.26 -9.77 -0.08
CA VAL A 22 -0.93 -9.68 -0.94
C VAL A 22 -0.87 -10.70 -2.09
N SER A 23 -2.01 -11.03 -2.70
CA SER A 23 -2.02 -11.90 -3.87
C SER A 23 -1.25 -11.28 -5.04
N GLU A 24 -0.87 -12.10 -6.03
CA GLU A 24 -0.23 -11.57 -7.24
C GLU A 24 -1.17 -10.63 -8.00
N GLU A 25 -2.47 -10.94 -8.03
CA GLU A 25 -3.46 -10.09 -8.71
C GLU A 25 -3.67 -8.76 -7.97
N ASP A 26 -3.66 -8.76 -6.62
CA ASP A 26 -3.68 -7.51 -5.86
C ASP A 26 -2.42 -6.67 -6.16
N GLY A 27 -1.25 -7.31 -6.20
CA GLY A 27 0.00 -6.63 -6.57
C GLY A 27 -0.04 -6.02 -7.98
N ARG A 28 -0.53 -6.77 -8.98
CA ARG A 28 -0.74 -6.28 -10.35
C ARG A 28 -1.70 -5.09 -10.37
N PHE A 29 -2.78 -5.18 -9.61
CA PHE A 29 -3.77 -4.11 -9.51
C PHE A 29 -3.20 -2.84 -8.86
N LEU A 30 -2.40 -2.97 -7.79
CA LEU A 30 -1.69 -1.85 -7.18
C LEU A 30 -0.80 -1.12 -8.19
N ARG A 31 0.01 -1.88 -8.97
CA ARG A 31 0.85 -1.30 -10.02
C ARG A 31 0.04 -0.55 -11.07
N VAL A 32 -1.09 -1.13 -11.52
CA VAL A 32 -1.98 -0.49 -12.51
C VAL A 32 -2.53 0.82 -11.96
N LEU A 33 -3.01 0.86 -10.71
CA LEU A 33 -3.54 2.07 -10.11
C LEU A 33 -2.50 3.18 -9.96
N VAL A 34 -1.28 2.83 -9.52
CA VAL A 34 -0.16 3.78 -9.41
C VAL A 34 0.17 4.37 -10.79
N ALA A 35 0.25 3.53 -11.82
CA ALA A 35 0.52 3.96 -13.19
C ALA A 35 -0.60 4.82 -13.77
N MET A 36 -1.87 4.41 -13.64
CA MET A 36 -3.04 5.16 -14.12
C MET A 36 -3.15 6.54 -13.45
N ARG A 37 -2.88 6.61 -12.13
CA ARG A 37 -2.85 7.89 -11.40
C ARG A 37 -1.64 8.74 -11.79
N SER A 38 -0.62 8.15 -12.44
CA SER A 38 0.69 8.76 -12.65
C SER A 38 1.30 9.27 -11.33
N ALA A 39 1.14 8.47 -10.27
CA ALA A 39 1.43 8.88 -8.90
C ALA A 39 2.92 9.23 -8.72
N LYS A 40 3.18 10.39 -8.09
CA LYS A 40 4.52 10.89 -7.76
C LYS A 40 4.88 10.62 -6.31
N SER A 41 3.90 10.58 -5.43
CA SER A 41 4.06 10.41 -3.99
C SER A 41 3.12 9.31 -3.51
N VAL A 42 3.69 8.14 -3.21
CA VAL A 42 2.94 6.96 -2.74
C VAL A 42 3.34 6.65 -1.30
N LEU A 43 2.35 6.44 -0.44
CA LEU A 43 2.54 5.95 0.93
C LEU A 43 2.00 4.54 1.04
N GLU A 44 2.79 3.63 1.60
CA GLU A 44 2.38 2.31 2.03
C GLU A 44 2.48 2.19 3.56
N ILE A 45 1.42 1.70 4.21
CA ILE A 45 1.36 1.44 5.64
C ILE A 45 1.21 -0.07 5.85
N GLY A 46 2.28 -0.72 6.33
CA GLY A 46 2.41 -2.17 6.41
C GLY A 46 3.17 -2.72 5.21
N ALA A 47 4.51 -2.80 5.30
CA ALA A 47 5.37 -3.30 4.23
C ALA A 47 5.53 -4.82 4.25
N ALA A 48 5.39 -5.45 5.42
CA ALA A 48 5.71 -6.86 5.65
C ALA A 48 7.07 -7.24 5.02
N SER A 49 7.09 -8.16 4.06
CA SER A 49 8.29 -8.57 3.31
C SER A 49 8.66 -7.65 2.13
N GLY A 50 7.90 -6.57 1.88
CA GLY A 50 8.10 -5.66 0.76
C GLY A 50 7.50 -6.13 -0.57
N TYR A 51 6.66 -7.15 -0.57
CA TYR A 51 6.03 -7.69 -1.77
C TYR A 51 5.17 -6.65 -2.50
N SER A 52 4.23 -6.03 -1.80
CA SER A 52 3.40 -4.92 -2.30
C SER A 52 4.24 -3.69 -2.64
N GLY A 53 5.25 -3.37 -1.83
CA GLY A 53 6.20 -2.30 -2.08
C GLY A 53 6.94 -2.43 -3.42
N ILE A 54 7.26 -3.66 -3.86
CA ILE A 54 7.84 -3.91 -5.20
C ILE A 54 6.83 -3.55 -6.29
N TRP A 55 5.57 -3.97 -6.18
CA TRP A 55 4.53 -3.66 -7.16
C TRP A 55 4.24 -2.16 -7.26
N LEU A 56 4.12 -1.50 -6.10
CA LEU A 56 3.96 -0.04 -6.00
C LEU A 56 5.16 0.68 -6.63
N GLY A 57 6.38 0.23 -6.30
CA GLY A 57 7.62 0.79 -6.84
C GLY A 57 7.75 0.65 -8.35
N LEU A 58 7.33 -0.48 -8.92
CA LEU A 58 7.31 -0.68 -10.37
C LEU A 58 6.34 0.30 -11.05
N GLY A 59 5.16 0.55 -10.47
CA GLY A 59 4.22 1.56 -10.97
C GLY A 59 4.77 2.98 -10.85
N ALA A 60 5.32 3.33 -9.68
CA ALA A 60 5.87 4.65 -9.41
C ALA A 60 7.09 4.98 -10.26
N ARG A 61 7.92 4.00 -10.62
CA ARG A 61 9.06 4.18 -11.53
C ARG A 61 8.62 4.74 -12.88
N GLU A 62 7.51 4.27 -13.43
CA GLU A 62 6.98 4.70 -14.73
C GLU A 62 6.61 6.19 -14.72
N SER A 63 6.08 6.68 -13.59
CA SER A 63 5.74 8.10 -13.38
C SER A 63 6.90 8.94 -12.85
N ARG A 64 8.10 8.37 -12.59
CA ARG A 64 9.20 9.02 -11.86
C ARG A 64 8.76 9.46 -10.44
N GLY A 65 7.88 8.68 -9.83
CA GLY A 65 7.40 8.86 -8.46
C GLY A 65 8.31 8.19 -7.43
N ARG A 66 7.90 8.29 -6.17
CA ARG A 66 8.54 7.67 -5.01
C ARG A 66 7.50 6.98 -4.15
N VAL A 67 7.93 5.92 -3.50
CA VAL A 67 7.14 5.18 -2.51
C VAL A 67 7.84 5.29 -1.16
N VAL A 68 7.09 5.67 -0.13
CA VAL A 68 7.50 5.50 1.27
C VAL A 68 6.68 4.34 1.82
N SER A 69 7.36 3.31 2.29
CA SER A 69 6.75 2.12 2.87
C SER A 69 7.15 2.02 4.34
N ILE A 70 6.18 1.94 5.25
CA ILE A 70 6.42 1.93 6.70
C ILE A 70 6.07 0.56 7.26
N GLU A 71 7.00 0.00 8.04
CA GLU A 71 6.83 -1.30 8.70
C GLU A 71 7.19 -1.19 10.18
N TYR A 72 6.30 -1.71 11.03
CA TYR A 72 6.45 -1.66 12.48
C TYR A 72 7.46 -2.69 13.01
N ASP A 73 7.45 -3.89 12.43
CA ASP A 73 8.34 -4.97 12.86
C ASP A 73 9.76 -4.78 12.28
N PRO A 74 10.82 -4.73 13.12
CA PRO A 74 12.18 -4.46 12.67
C PRO A 74 12.73 -5.54 11.73
N GLN A 75 12.34 -6.81 11.92
CA GLN A 75 12.84 -7.91 11.09
C GLN A 75 12.18 -7.85 9.71
N ARG A 76 10.87 -7.57 9.65
CA ARG A 76 10.15 -7.40 8.39
C ARG A 76 10.58 -6.15 7.64
N ALA A 77 10.80 -5.05 8.34
CA ALA A 77 11.33 -3.83 7.73
C ALA A 77 12.69 -4.07 7.07
N LYS A 78 13.56 -4.83 7.75
CA LYS A 78 14.84 -5.25 7.17
C LYS A 78 14.64 -6.16 5.95
N GLU A 79 13.77 -7.17 6.05
CA GLU A 79 13.46 -8.07 4.95
C GLU A 79 12.89 -7.31 3.74
N ALA A 80 11.96 -6.38 3.98
CA ALA A 80 11.42 -5.51 2.94
C ALA A 80 12.52 -4.70 2.25
N ALA A 81 13.40 -4.06 3.00
CA ALA A 81 14.51 -3.29 2.46
C ALA A 81 15.46 -4.17 1.62
N ASP A 82 15.80 -5.37 2.09
CA ASP A 82 16.64 -6.32 1.37
C ASP A 82 15.97 -6.78 0.04
N ASN A 83 14.66 -7.02 0.05
CA ASN A 83 13.91 -7.42 -1.15
C ASN A 83 13.75 -6.27 -2.15
N ILE A 84 13.51 -5.05 -1.68
CA ILE A 84 13.51 -3.84 -2.51
C ILE A 84 14.89 -3.63 -3.16
N GLN A 85 15.97 -3.86 -2.42
CA GLN A 85 17.33 -3.78 -2.96
C GLN A 85 17.57 -4.83 -4.05
N LYS A 86 17.22 -6.11 -3.81
CA LYS A 86 17.33 -7.18 -4.81
C LYS A 86 16.52 -6.89 -6.07
N ALA A 87 15.36 -6.24 -5.93
CA ALA A 87 14.51 -5.82 -7.04
C ALA A 87 15.07 -4.60 -7.81
N GLY A 88 16.16 -3.97 -7.32
CA GLY A 88 16.75 -2.77 -7.92
C GLY A 88 15.80 -1.57 -7.84
N LEU A 89 15.09 -1.41 -6.71
CA LEU A 89 14.08 -0.36 -6.51
C LEU A 89 14.43 0.64 -5.41
N THR A 90 15.65 0.62 -4.89
CA THR A 90 16.09 1.51 -3.80
C THR A 90 16.08 3.00 -4.17
N ASP A 91 16.12 3.31 -5.45
CA ASP A 91 15.98 4.67 -5.98
C ASP A 91 14.52 5.16 -6.02
N VAL A 92 13.55 4.24 -5.87
CA VAL A 92 12.11 4.51 -5.97
C VAL A 92 11.40 4.26 -4.64
N VAL A 93 11.74 3.18 -3.93
CA VAL A 93 11.06 2.74 -2.70
C VAL A 93 11.99 2.92 -1.51
N ARG A 94 11.54 3.69 -0.52
CA ARG A 94 12.19 3.85 0.77
C ARG A 94 11.39 3.12 1.84
N VAL A 95 11.99 2.11 2.47
CA VAL A 95 11.42 1.45 3.65
C VAL A 95 11.82 2.20 4.92
N ILE A 96 10.86 2.45 5.80
CA ILE A 96 11.05 3.06 7.12
C ILE A 96 10.61 2.03 8.17
N HIS A 97 11.52 1.63 9.05
CA HIS A 97 11.17 0.90 10.26
C HIS A 97 10.62 1.88 11.29
N GLY A 98 9.40 1.65 11.79
CA GLY A 98 8.82 2.47 12.86
C GLY A 98 7.31 2.37 12.95
N ASP A 99 6.76 3.02 13.99
CA ASP A 99 5.32 3.19 14.15
C ASP A 99 4.81 4.22 13.13
N ALA A 100 3.89 3.81 12.28
CA ALA A 100 3.34 4.67 11.24
C ALA A 100 2.64 5.92 11.83
N PHE A 101 2.06 5.84 13.01
CA PHE A 101 1.50 7.02 13.70
C PHE A 101 2.57 8.06 14.06
N ALA A 102 3.79 7.60 14.35
CA ALA A 102 4.93 8.47 14.64
C ALA A 102 5.69 8.91 13.38
N GLU A 103 5.75 8.07 12.35
CA GLU A 103 6.56 8.34 11.16
C GLU A 103 5.83 9.18 10.11
N ILE A 104 4.52 8.95 9.88
CA ILE A 104 3.73 9.71 8.88
C ILE A 104 3.78 11.22 9.14
N PRO A 105 3.65 11.74 10.37
CA PRO A 105 3.73 13.19 10.62
C PRO A 105 5.07 13.82 10.26
N LYS A 106 6.16 13.05 10.23
CA LYS A 106 7.52 13.54 9.88
C LYS A 106 7.72 13.63 8.36
N LEU A 107 6.89 12.95 7.56
CA LEU A 107 6.98 13.01 6.11
C LEU A 107 6.56 14.39 5.61
N GLN A 108 7.16 14.83 4.52
CA GLN A 108 6.85 16.13 3.89
C GLN A 108 5.83 15.96 2.75
N GLY A 109 5.05 17.00 2.50
CA GLY A 109 4.13 17.05 1.35
C GLY A 109 2.85 16.22 1.53
N THR A 110 2.23 15.91 0.41
CA THR A 110 0.97 15.19 0.26
C THR A 110 1.18 13.88 -0.50
N PHE A 111 0.14 13.08 -0.63
CA PHE A 111 0.19 11.78 -1.30
C PHE A 111 -0.81 11.72 -2.46
N ASP A 112 -0.36 11.23 -3.59
CA ASP A 112 -1.21 10.89 -4.73
C ASP A 112 -1.97 9.58 -4.51
N LEU A 113 -1.31 8.63 -3.82
CA LEU A 113 -1.87 7.32 -3.52
C LEU A 113 -1.39 6.85 -2.15
N VAL A 114 -2.32 6.32 -1.36
CA VAL A 114 -2.05 5.65 -0.08
C VAL A 114 -2.55 4.22 -0.15
N PHE A 115 -1.69 3.25 0.20
CA PHE A 115 -2.05 1.85 0.37
C PHE A 115 -1.93 1.47 1.85
N LEU A 116 -3.03 1.00 2.43
CA LEU A 116 -3.13 0.59 3.83
C LEU A 116 -3.34 -0.92 3.92
N ASP A 117 -2.35 -1.62 4.44
CA ASP A 117 -2.41 -3.05 4.76
C ASP A 117 -1.68 -3.36 6.07
N ALA A 118 -2.17 -2.79 7.15
CA ALA A 118 -1.60 -2.90 8.48
C ALA A 118 -2.58 -3.59 9.46
N TRP A 119 -2.48 -3.27 10.75
CA TRP A 119 -3.35 -3.78 11.80
C TRP A 119 -4.79 -3.25 11.65
N LYS A 120 -5.74 -4.13 11.40
CA LYS A 120 -7.13 -3.78 11.00
C LYS A 120 -7.87 -2.88 11.98
N PRO A 121 -7.78 -3.07 13.33
CA PRO A 121 -8.43 -2.18 14.29
C PRO A 121 -8.02 -0.70 14.18
N ASP A 122 -6.85 -0.41 13.62
CA ASP A 122 -6.34 0.96 13.48
C ASP A 122 -6.65 1.62 12.12
N TYR A 123 -7.36 0.93 11.21
CA TYR A 123 -7.61 1.45 9.85
C TYR A 123 -8.29 2.82 9.83
N LYS A 124 -9.30 3.03 10.70
CA LYS A 124 -9.95 4.33 10.82
C LYS A 124 -8.99 5.42 11.29
N ARG A 125 -8.11 5.12 12.24
CA ARG A 125 -7.11 6.05 12.76
C ARG A 125 -6.06 6.39 11.69
N PHE A 126 -5.59 5.38 10.93
CA PHE A 126 -4.69 5.61 9.81
C PHE A 126 -5.37 6.47 8.73
N PHE A 127 -6.63 6.19 8.39
CA PHE A 127 -7.38 6.99 7.44
C PHE A 127 -7.46 8.46 7.90
N ASP A 128 -7.84 8.72 9.15
CA ASP A 128 -7.95 10.08 9.70
C ASP A 128 -6.60 10.83 9.66
N LEU A 129 -5.50 10.10 9.86
CA LEU A 129 -4.15 10.67 9.82
C LEU A 129 -3.72 11.07 8.39
N VAL A 130 -4.07 10.23 7.39
CA VAL A 130 -3.58 10.44 6.02
C VAL A 130 -4.55 11.21 5.13
N TYR A 131 -5.85 11.18 5.39
CA TYR A 131 -6.87 11.82 4.55
C TYR A 131 -6.64 13.33 4.33
N PRO A 132 -6.24 14.12 5.35
CA PRO A 132 -5.92 15.55 5.14
C PRO A 132 -4.74 15.77 4.19
N ARG A 133 -3.87 14.77 4.07
CA ARG A 133 -2.67 14.79 3.24
C ARG A 133 -2.81 14.02 1.91
N LEU A 134 -3.96 13.42 1.66
CA LEU A 134 -4.28 12.87 0.36
C LEU A 134 -4.67 14.00 -0.59
N ASP A 135 -4.06 14.06 -1.76
CA ASP A 135 -4.35 15.09 -2.75
C ASP A 135 -5.80 15.03 -3.26
N PRO A 136 -6.41 16.16 -3.65
CA PRO A 136 -7.61 16.12 -4.47
C PRO A 136 -7.38 15.28 -5.74
N GLY A 137 -8.27 14.32 -5.99
CA GLY A 137 -8.06 13.32 -7.05
C GLY A 137 -7.10 12.19 -6.66
N GLY A 138 -6.59 12.18 -5.43
CA GLY A 138 -5.78 11.10 -4.90
C GLY A 138 -6.59 9.84 -4.61
N VAL A 139 -5.90 8.73 -4.45
CA VAL A 139 -6.50 7.40 -4.25
C VAL A 139 -6.05 6.83 -2.91
N PHE A 140 -7.03 6.42 -2.09
CA PHE A 140 -6.81 5.68 -0.87
C PHE A 140 -7.28 4.24 -1.03
N LEU A 141 -6.39 3.29 -0.77
CA LEU A 141 -6.63 1.85 -0.89
C LEU A 141 -6.54 1.20 0.49
N ALA A 142 -7.51 0.33 0.82
CA ALA A 142 -7.45 -0.47 2.05
C ALA A 142 -7.68 -1.95 1.71
N HIS A 143 -6.75 -2.79 2.15
CA HIS A 143 -6.74 -4.22 1.85
C HIS A 143 -7.54 -5.05 2.88
N ASN A 144 -7.83 -6.32 2.56
CA ASN A 144 -8.55 -7.30 3.38
C ASN A 144 -10.01 -6.97 3.69
N VAL A 145 -10.66 -6.16 2.88
CA VAL A 145 -12.03 -5.70 3.16
C VAL A 145 -13.10 -6.78 2.93
N ILE A 146 -12.78 -7.90 2.26
CA ILE A 146 -13.68 -9.03 2.03
C ILE A 146 -13.36 -10.18 2.99
N ASN A 147 -12.12 -10.66 3.04
CA ASN A 147 -11.75 -11.79 3.90
C ASN A 147 -11.78 -11.46 5.40
N LYS A 148 -11.72 -10.15 5.75
CA LYS A 148 -11.88 -9.62 7.11
C LYS A 148 -13.16 -8.79 7.27
N ALA A 149 -14.21 -9.12 6.54
CA ALA A 149 -15.42 -8.30 6.42
C ALA A 149 -16.01 -7.88 7.77
N SER A 150 -16.08 -8.78 8.76
CA SER A 150 -16.62 -8.48 10.09
C SER A 150 -15.82 -7.41 10.86
N GLU A 151 -14.48 -7.45 10.73
CA GLU A 151 -13.60 -6.44 11.35
C GLU A 151 -13.64 -5.12 10.58
N MET A 152 -13.81 -5.19 9.25
CA MET A 152 -13.68 -4.05 8.34
C MET A 152 -15.00 -3.30 8.09
N GLU A 153 -16.14 -3.89 8.44
CA GLU A 153 -17.46 -3.29 8.19
C GLU A 153 -17.60 -1.86 8.77
N PRO A 154 -17.21 -1.57 10.03
CA PRO A 154 -17.30 -0.20 10.56
C PRO A 154 -16.41 0.79 9.79
N PHE A 155 -15.22 0.37 9.40
CA PHE A 155 -14.31 1.19 8.59
C PHE A 155 -14.90 1.44 7.19
N LEU A 156 -15.37 0.38 6.51
CA LEU A 156 -15.98 0.50 5.17
C LEU A 156 -17.19 1.43 5.18
N LYS A 157 -18.09 1.30 6.16
CA LYS A 157 -19.23 2.21 6.31
C LYS A 157 -18.76 3.67 6.43
N THR A 158 -17.68 3.90 7.18
CA THR A 158 -17.12 5.25 7.37
C THR A 158 -16.62 5.85 6.06
N ILE A 159 -15.79 5.12 5.31
CA ILE A 159 -15.20 5.65 4.09
C ILE A 159 -16.21 5.73 2.93
N GLN A 160 -17.19 4.82 2.87
CA GLN A 160 -18.26 4.85 1.87
C GLN A 160 -19.26 6.00 2.11
N ALA A 161 -19.51 6.37 3.38
CA ALA A 161 -20.35 7.51 3.74
C ALA A 161 -19.59 8.85 3.74
N HIS A 162 -18.27 8.86 3.52
CA HIS A 162 -17.47 10.05 3.63
C HIS A 162 -17.75 11.02 2.47
N PRO A 163 -18.19 12.27 2.73
CA PRO A 163 -18.66 13.20 1.68
C PRO A 163 -17.56 13.62 0.68
N GLY A 164 -16.30 13.51 1.06
CA GLY A 164 -15.14 13.83 0.22
C GLY A 164 -14.56 12.64 -0.54
N LEU A 165 -15.21 11.47 -0.50
CA LEU A 165 -14.74 10.26 -1.18
C LEU A 165 -15.81 9.65 -2.06
N PHE A 166 -15.36 9.03 -3.14
CA PHE A 166 -16.14 8.03 -3.87
C PHE A 166 -15.44 6.68 -3.72
N THR A 167 -16.09 5.75 -3.04
CA THR A 167 -15.50 4.46 -2.63
C THR A 167 -16.21 3.28 -3.27
N SER A 168 -15.45 2.37 -3.86
CA SER A 168 -15.89 1.07 -4.35
C SER A 168 -15.08 -0.06 -3.72
N VAL A 169 -15.65 -1.25 -3.65
CA VAL A 169 -14.95 -2.47 -3.25
C VAL A 169 -14.71 -3.31 -4.49
N VAL A 170 -13.48 -3.75 -4.65
CA VAL A 170 -13.04 -4.62 -5.75
C VAL A 170 -12.37 -5.87 -5.20
N SER A 171 -12.30 -6.93 -5.98
CA SER A 171 -11.66 -8.18 -5.60
C SER A 171 -10.70 -8.66 -6.69
N PRO A 172 -9.54 -8.00 -6.84
CA PRO A 172 -8.51 -8.50 -7.76
C PRO A 172 -8.02 -9.87 -7.29
N GLY A 173 -7.69 -10.01 -6.01
CA GLY A 173 -7.53 -11.27 -5.29
C GLY A 173 -8.74 -11.60 -4.43
N SER A 174 -8.63 -12.66 -3.61
CA SER A 174 -9.73 -13.13 -2.74
C SER A 174 -9.95 -12.28 -1.49
N GLU A 175 -8.99 -11.43 -1.13
CA GLU A 175 -8.96 -10.71 0.15
C GLU A 175 -9.79 -9.43 0.10
N GLY A 176 -9.96 -8.86 -1.10
CA GLY A 176 -10.72 -7.66 -1.36
C GLY A 176 -9.99 -6.37 -1.00
N MET A 177 -10.25 -5.34 -1.79
CA MET A 177 -9.66 -4.02 -1.63
C MET A 177 -10.74 -2.95 -1.77
N SER A 178 -10.80 -1.98 -0.84
CA SER A 178 -11.55 -0.76 -1.08
C SER A 178 -10.68 0.23 -1.85
N VAL A 179 -11.28 0.85 -2.85
CA VAL A 179 -10.66 1.89 -3.67
C VAL A 179 -11.48 3.16 -3.47
N SER A 180 -10.87 4.15 -2.85
CA SER A 180 -11.50 5.43 -2.54
C SER A 180 -10.82 6.55 -3.31
N TYR A 181 -11.57 7.25 -4.14
CA TYR A 181 -11.13 8.43 -4.88
C TYR A 181 -11.50 9.68 -4.09
N LYS A 182 -10.52 10.55 -3.79
CA LYS A 182 -10.78 11.83 -3.13
C LYS A 182 -11.35 12.83 -4.13
N LEU A 183 -12.55 13.32 -3.87
CA LEU A 183 -13.22 14.31 -4.71
C LEU A 183 -12.40 15.61 -4.77
N ARG A 184 -12.53 16.34 -5.88
CA ARG A 184 -11.84 17.62 -6.10
C ARG A 184 -12.59 18.79 -5.49
#